data_5bafa286ee587521939b94821a43a263
#
_entry.id   5bafa286ee587521939b94821a43a263
#
_cell.length_a   1.000
_cell.length_b   1.000
_cell.length_c   1.000
_cell.angle_alpha   90.00
_cell.angle_beta   90.00
_cell.angle_gamma   90.00
#
_symmetry.space_group_name_H-M   'P 1'
#
loop_
_entity.id
_entity.type
_entity.pdbx_description
1 polymer ?
#
loop_
_entity_poly.entity_id
_entity_poly.type
_entity_poly.pdbx_seq_one_letter_code
_entity_poly.pdbx_strand_id
1 'polypeptide(L)'
;NLNYNTDATFDFDSQNMKLKYDGKEDEIVKLVEGGNISFPSNSSLVQGASSLFGLRTDLQFGKLKLQLVASQKKSSSKSVSSKGGTQLTPFEIDAANYEENRHFFLSQYFRSHYDAAMKTLPNLTTGVTINRVEIWVTNKTGTTTNTRNIVALTDLGENTSVSNPMWSAGGSPVPANGANTEYATVVGQLADARNIDQTSTVLDGAGLVGGSDYEKLQSARLLNSSEYSVNTALGYVSLRTSLQTDQV
;
A
#
# COMPACT_ATOMS: atom_id res chain seq x y z
N ASN A 1 37.71 -23.66 -7.47
CA ASN A 1 36.96 -22.63 -8.20
C ASN A 1 36.71 -21.44 -7.28
N LEU A 2 37.32 -20.31 -7.62
CA LEU A 2 37.10 -19.05 -6.95
C LEU A 2 36.05 -18.29 -7.75
N ASN A 3 34.86 -18.11 -7.20
CA ASN A 3 33.85 -17.26 -7.82
C ASN A 3 33.97 -15.86 -7.20
N TYR A 4 34.42 -14.91 -7.99
CA TYR A 4 34.52 -13.50 -7.66
C TYR A 4 33.52 -12.71 -8.50
N ASN A 5 32.64 -11.96 -7.85
CA ASN A 5 31.70 -11.07 -8.53
C ASN A 5 32.20 -9.63 -8.43
N THR A 6 32.35 -8.97 -9.59
CA THR A 6 32.92 -7.61 -9.72
C THR A 6 31.86 -6.53 -9.90
N ASP A 7 30.60 -6.77 -9.53
CA ASP A 7 29.55 -5.76 -9.66
C ASP A 7 29.75 -4.61 -8.67
N ALA A 8 29.89 -3.39 -9.16
CA ALA A 8 30.28 -2.19 -8.42
C ALA A 8 29.25 -1.67 -7.40
N THR A 9 28.09 -2.33 -7.28
CA THR A 9 27.05 -2.06 -6.29
C THR A 9 27.11 -3.01 -5.09
N PHE A 10 28.11 -3.86 -5.03
CA PHE A 10 28.23 -4.83 -3.95
C PHE A 10 28.96 -4.23 -2.74
N ASP A 11 28.24 -4.08 -1.66
CA ASP A 11 28.79 -4.13 -0.32
C ASP A 11 29.54 -5.45 -0.19
N PHE A 12 30.80 -5.40 0.26
CA PHE A 12 31.70 -6.56 0.33
C PHE A 12 31.18 -7.52 1.41
N ASP A 13 30.07 -8.19 1.09
CA ASP A 13 29.49 -9.19 1.97
C ASP A 13 30.30 -10.48 1.81
N SER A 14 31.14 -10.76 2.81
CA SER A 14 31.98 -11.97 2.93
C SER A 14 31.18 -13.28 2.84
N GLN A 15 29.86 -13.21 2.67
CA GLN A 15 28.96 -14.35 2.64
C GLN A 15 29.01 -15.16 1.33
N ASN A 16 29.60 -14.64 0.26
CA ASN A 16 29.65 -15.32 -1.02
C ASN A 16 31.02 -15.90 -1.41
N MET A 17 32.01 -15.81 -0.54
CA MET A 17 33.30 -16.43 -0.79
C MET A 17 33.27 -17.91 -0.40
N LYS A 18 33.49 -18.78 -1.37
CA LYS A 18 33.63 -20.21 -1.17
C LYS A 18 34.91 -20.73 -1.85
N LEU A 19 35.81 -21.22 -1.05
CA LEU A 19 37.02 -21.94 -1.49
C LEU A 19 36.76 -23.43 -1.29
N LYS A 20 36.91 -24.23 -2.36
CA LYS A 20 36.71 -25.68 -2.30
C LYS A 20 37.89 -26.42 -2.92
N TYR A 21 38.41 -27.40 -2.18
CA TYR A 21 39.36 -28.39 -2.64
C TYR A 21 38.71 -29.78 -2.54
N ASP A 22 38.67 -30.49 -3.63
CA ASP A 22 38.24 -31.89 -3.69
C ASP A 22 39.49 -32.78 -3.86
N GLY A 23 39.77 -33.61 -2.86
CA GLY A 23 40.86 -34.53 -2.86
C GLY A 23 40.65 -35.77 -3.75
N LYS A 24 41.68 -36.39 -4.21
CA LYS A 24 41.64 -37.59 -5.05
C LYS A 24 41.30 -38.86 -4.24
N GLU A 25 41.03 -39.96 -4.92
CA GLU A 25 40.62 -41.23 -4.26
C GLU A 25 41.64 -41.82 -3.32
N ASP A 26 42.91 -41.59 -3.57
CA ASP A 26 44.07 -42.12 -2.81
C ASP A 26 44.57 -41.13 -1.76
N GLU A 27 44.04 -39.91 -1.69
CA GLU A 27 44.40 -38.91 -0.71
C GLU A 27 43.61 -39.05 0.59
N ILE A 28 44.26 -38.74 1.72
CA ILE A 28 43.65 -38.73 3.06
C ILE A 28 42.64 -37.58 3.15
N VAL A 29 42.99 -36.43 2.57
CA VAL A 29 42.13 -35.25 2.57
C VAL A 29 41.13 -35.36 1.43
N LYS A 30 39.86 -35.55 1.75
CA LYS A 30 38.79 -35.72 0.75
C LYS A 30 38.16 -34.41 0.34
N LEU A 31 38.05 -33.50 1.31
CA LEU A 31 37.41 -32.22 1.07
C LEU A 31 37.98 -31.17 2.03
N VAL A 32 38.24 -29.99 1.49
CA VAL A 32 38.46 -28.76 2.28
C VAL A 32 37.56 -27.67 1.70
N GLU A 33 36.68 -27.13 2.53
CA GLU A 33 35.83 -26.01 2.16
C GLU A 33 36.05 -24.85 3.14
N GLY A 34 36.27 -23.65 2.61
CA GLY A 34 36.41 -22.42 3.38
C GLY A 34 35.40 -21.38 2.88
N GLY A 35 34.89 -20.55 3.80
CA GLY A 35 33.87 -19.55 3.50
C GLY A 35 32.48 -20.02 3.87
N ASN A 36 31.49 -19.87 2.98
CA ASN A 36 30.14 -20.32 3.24
C ASN A 36 30.05 -21.85 3.03
N ILE A 37 29.95 -22.59 4.12
CA ILE A 37 29.97 -24.05 4.16
C ILE A 37 28.61 -24.60 4.63
N SER A 38 28.29 -25.83 4.24
CA SER A 38 27.17 -26.58 4.74
C SER A 38 27.63 -27.78 5.57
N PHE A 39 26.94 -28.06 6.67
CA PHE A 39 27.17 -29.24 7.49
C PHE A 39 25.95 -30.16 7.42
N PRO A 40 25.92 -31.12 6.47
CA PRO A 40 24.90 -32.15 6.45
C PRO A 40 25.17 -33.13 7.58
N SER A 41 24.23 -33.26 8.51
CA SER A 41 24.31 -34.27 9.57
C SER A 41 23.36 -35.42 9.27
N ASN A 42 23.88 -36.63 9.31
CA ASN A 42 23.09 -37.87 9.20
C ASN A 42 22.63 -38.39 10.60
N SER A 43 22.86 -37.64 11.66
CA SER A 43 22.50 -38.01 13.04
C SER A 43 21.19 -37.34 13.45
N SER A 44 20.30 -38.08 14.06
CA SER A 44 19.07 -37.56 14.67
C SER A 44 19.29 -36.67 15.88
N LEU A 45 20.49 -36.73 16.47
CA LEU A 45 20.87 -35.96 17.65
C LEU A 45 21.53 -34.64 17.35
N VAL A 46 22.05 -34.47 16.13
CA VAL A 46 22.74 -33.25 15.70
C VAL A 46 22.06 -32.72 14.45
N GLN A 47 21.43 -31.57 14.56
CA GLN A 47 20.84 -30.92 13.39
C GLN A 47 21.93 -30.36 12.48
N GLY A 48 21.87 -30.71 11.19
CA GLY A 48 22.72 -30.12 10.17
C GLY A 48 22.41 -28.63 9.97
N ALA A 49 23.40 -27.86 9.56
CA ALA A 49 23.28 -26.44 9.24
C ALA A 49 23.55 -26.21 7.74
N SER A 50 22.68 -25.49 7.07
CA SER A 50 22.75 -25.23 5.63
C SER A 50 23.64 -24.04 5.25
N SER A 51 23.97 -23.16 6.21
CA SER A 51 24.81 -21.98 5.97
C SER A 51 25.59 -21.62 7.22
N LEU A 52 26.89 -21.90 7.19
CA LEU A 52 27.85 -21.54 8.22
C LEU A 52 29.04 -20.86 7.55
N PHE A 53 29.58 -19.81 8.16
CA PHE A 53 30.85 -19.24 7.71
C PHE A 53 31.99 -19.85 8.51
N GLY A 54 32.93 -20.54 7.82
CA GLY A 54 33.98 -21.25 8.49
C GLY A 54 34.84 -22.14 7.58
N LEU A 55 35.43 -23.16 8.17
CA LEU A 55 36.25 -24.17 7.52
C LEU A 55 35.67 -25.55 7.78
N ARG A 56 35.52 -26.34 6.71
CA ARG A 56 35.15 -27.76 6.77
C ARG A 56 36.23 -28.59 6.15
N THR A 57 36.62 -29.69 6.81
CA THR A 57 37.60 -30.65 6.29
C THR A 57 37.03 -32.05 6.51
N ASP A 58 36.98 -32.82 5.41
CA ASP A 58 36.62 -34.25 5.46
C ASP A 58 37.87 -35.08 5.18
N LEU A 59 38.24 -35.93 6.15
CA LEU A 59 39.38 -36.81 6.11
C LEU A 59 38.93 -38.26 6.05
N GLN A 60 39.71 -39.10 5.34
CA GLN A 60 39.44 -40.52 5.29
C GLN A 60 40.72 -41.33 5.53
N PHE A 61 40.71 -42.15 6.58
CA PHE A 61 41.77 -43.08 6.93
C PHE A 61 41.26 -44.51 6.76
N GLY A 62 41.44 -45.08 5.60
CA GLY A 62 40.85 -46.39 5.28
C GLY A 62 39.31 -46.37 5.43
N LYS A 63 38.79 -47.12 6.42
CA LYS A 63 37.33 -47.20 6.69
C LYS A 63 36.84 -46.05 7.61
N LEU A 64 37.76 -45.33 8.29
CA LEU A 64 37.41 -44.29 9.19
C LEU A 64 37.23 -42.95 8.41
N LYS A 65 36.07 -42.37 8.51
CA LYS A 65 35.78 -41.04 7.98
C LYS A 65 35.66 -40.05 9.14
N LEU A 66 36.41 -38.97 9.06
CA LEU A 66 36.43 -37.90 10.05
C LEU A 66 36.00 -36.59 9.37
N GLN A 67 35.02 -35.93 9.91
CA GLN A 67 34.58 -34.64 9.45
C GLN A 67 34.83 -33.59 10.54
N LEU A 68 35.58 -32.58 10.21
CA LEU A 68 35.88 -31.46 11.09
C LEU A 68 35.26 -30.19 10.56
N VAL A 69 34.53 -29.47 11.39
CA VAL A 69 33.90 -28.18 11.06
C VAL A 69 34.25 -27.18 12.13
N ALA A 70 34.90 -26.09 11.73
CA ALA A 70 35.16 -24.93 12.54
C ALA A 70 34.39 -23.74 11.95
N SER A 71 33.33 -23.28 12.62
CA SER A 71 32.51 -22.19 12.10
C SER A 71 32.29 -21.12 13.16
N GLN A 72 32.19 -19.89 12.70
CA GLN A 72 31.81 -18.73 13.49
C GLN A 72 30.45 -18.22 12.98
N LYS A 73 29.43 -18.30 13.81
CA LYS A 73 28.14 -17.72 13.52
C LYS A 73 28.16 -16.25 13.93
N LYS A 74 28.25 -15.32 12.99
CA LYS A 74 27.89 -13.92 13.23
C LYS A 74 26.36 -13.84 13.25
N SER A 75 25.73 -14.18 14.37
CA SER A 75 24.33 -13.89 14.54
C SER A 75 24.19 -12.49 15.12
N SER A 76 23.66 -11.55 14.36
CA SER A 76 23.11 -10.34 14.94
C SER A 76 21.71 -10.69 15.44
N SER A 77 21.56 -10.96 16.74
CA SER A 77 20.23 -11.01 17.32
C SER A 77 19.75 -9.59 17.51
N LYS A 78 18.78 -9.15 16.72
CA LYS A 78 18.00 -7.98 17.06
C LYS A 78 16.92 -8.47 18.03
N SER A 79 17.17 -8.29 19.33
CA SER A 79 16.11 -8.47 20.33
C SER A 79 15.19 -7.26 20.23
N VAL A 80 13.99 -7.47 19.71
CA VAL A 80 12.90 -6.52 19.87
C VAL A 80 12.26 -6.81 21.21
N SER A 81 12.67 -6.10 22.25
CA SER A 81 11.94 -6.13 23.52
C SER A 81 10.72 -5.23 23.38
N SER A 82 9.57 -5.81 23.14
CA SER A 82 8.29 -5.13 23.31
C SER A 82 8.01 -5.07 24.82
N LYS A 83 8.39 -3.97 25.46
CA LYS A 83 7.80 -3.62 26.76
C LYS A 83 6.41 -3.07 26.44
N GLY A 84 5.37 -3.72 26.95
CA GLY A 84 3.98 -3.32 26.76
C GLY A 84 3.79 -1.83 27.09
N GLY A 85 3.54 -1.05 26.08
CA GLY A 85 3.34 0.38 26.08
C GLY A 85 3.44 0.91 24.66
N THR A 86 2.69 1.94 24.35
CA THR A 86 2.76 2.64 23.07
C THR A 86 4.15 3.24 22.92
N GLN A 87 4.97 2.71 22.03
CA GLN A 87 6.26 3.30 21.73
C GLN A 87 6.02 4.51 20.83
N LEU A 88 6.10 5.69 21.42
CA LEU A 88 6.08 6.94 20.66
C LEU A 88 7.41 7.10 19.96
N THR A 89 7.42 6.89 18.67
CA THR A 89 8.57 7.26 17.82
C THR A 89 8.37 8.71 17.41
N PRO A 90 9.22 9.64 17.85
CA PRO A 90 9.12 11.01 17.37
C PRO A 90 9.38 11.03 15.88
N PHE A 91 8.54 11.74 15.17
CA PHE A 91 8.73 11.99 13.74
C PHE A 91 8.67 13.50 13.51
N GLU A 92 9.41 13.97 12.53
CA GLU A 92 9.44 15.36 12.11
C GLU A 92 9.06 15.42 10.64
N ILE A 93 8.10 16.25 10.30
CA ILE A 93 7.65 16.48 8.93
C ILE A 93 7.74 17.99 8.69
N ASP A 94 8.57 18.38 7.72
CA ASP A 94 8.62 19.75 7.25
C ASP A 94 7.30 20.14 6.57
N ALA A 95 6.83 21.36 6.85
CA ALA A 95 5.61 21.90 6.23
C ALA A 95 5.69 21.96 4.69
N ALA A 96 6.90 21.98 4.14
CA ALA A 96 7.14 21.93 2.71
C ALA A 96 6.98 20.55 2.07
N ASN A 97 6.92 19.49 2.87
CA ASN A 97 6.82 18.10 2.43
C ASN A 97 5.40 17.55 2.41
N TYR A 98 4.39 18.43 2.30
CA TYR A 98 3.01 17.95 2.16
C TYR A 98 2.75 17.38 0.76
N GLU A 99 1.89 16.38 0.69
CA GLU A 99 1.52 15.69 -0.55
C GLU A 99 0.27 16.33 -1.16
N GLU A 100 0.47 17.32 -2.03
CA GLU A 100 -0.61 18.04 -2.68
C GLU A 100 -1.36 17.16 -3.70
N ASN A 101 -2.69 17.32 -3.78
CA ASN A 101 -3.57 16.67 -4.76
C ASN A 101 -3.46 15.14 -4.79
N ARG A 102 -3.27 14.52 -3.62
CA ARG A 102 -3.06 13.09 -3.51
C ARG A 102 -4.00 12.40 -2.52
N HIS A 103 -4.42 13.10 -1.48
CA HIS A 103 -5.25 12.56 -0.42
C HIS A 103 -6.59 13.30 -0.37
N PHE A 104 -7.69 12.54 -0.40
CA PHE A 104 -9.03 13.11 -0.47
C PHE A 104 -9.95 12.40 0.51
N PHE A 105 -10.67 13.16 1.33
CA PHE A 105 -11.80 12.61 2.07
C PHE A 105 -12.96 12.31 1.13
N LEU A 106 -13.64 11.21 1.38
CA LEU A 106 -14.77 10.77 0.56
C LEU A 106 -16.07 11.52 0.87
N SER A 107 -16.12 12.21 1.99
CA SER A 107 -17.22 13.13 2.33
C SER A 107 -16.81 14.08 3.44
N GLN A 108 -17.60 15.15 3.67
CA GLN A 108 -17.40 16.09 4.78
C GLN A 108 -17.61 15.41 6.15
N TYR A 109 -18.48 14.41 6.21
CA TYR A 109 -18.67 13.58 7.40
C TYR A 109 -17.34 12.98 7.88
N PHE A 110 -16.61 12.32 7.00
CA PHE A 110 -15.33 11.72 7.36
C PHE A 110 -14.29 12.76 7.78
N ARG A 111 -14.23 13.89 7.08
CA ARG A 111 -13.34 14.99 7.43
C ARG A 111 -13.63 15.52 8.84
N SER A 112 -14.90 15.73 9.20
CA SER A 112 -15.29 16.26 10.51
C SER A 112 -15.12 15.26 11.66
N HIS A 113 -15.17 13.96 11.38
CA HIS A 113 -15.02 12.89 12.37
C HIS A 113 -13.59 12.32 12.46
N TYR A 114 -12.68 12.75 11.60
CA TYR A 114 -11.32 12.22 11.50
C TYR A 114 -10.55 12.37 12.82
N ASP A 115 -10.48 13.57 13.36
CA ASP A 115 -9.73 13.84 14.59
C ASP A 115 -10.30 13.09 15.81
N ALA A 116 -11.61 12.94 15.87
CA ALA A 116 -12.26 12.17 16.93
C ALA A 116 -11.92 10.69 16.81
N ALA A 117 -11.95 10.13 15.59
CA ALA A 117 -11.59 8.76 15.33
C ALA A 117 -10.11 8.47 15.66
N MET A 118 -9.21 9.41 15.37
CA MET A 118 -7.79 9.27 15.66
C MET A 118 -7.46 9.28 17.16
N LYS A 119 -8.34 9.82 17.99
CA LYS A 119 -8.18 9.82 19.47
C LYS A 119 -8.53 8.46 20.09
N THR A 120 -9.20 7.57 19.37
CA THR A 120 -9.68 6.27 19.90
C THR A 120 -8.78 5.08 19.57
N LEU A 121 -7.51 5.30 19.31
CA LEU A 121 -6.54 4.24 19.05
C LEU A 121 -6.55 3.15 20.13
N PRO A 122 -6.43 1.87 19.76
CA PRO A 122 -6.15 1.34 18.42
C PRO A 122 -7.37 1.15 17.51
N ASN A 123 -8.58 1.39 18.00
CA ASN A 123 -9.82 1.18 17.26
C ASN A 123 -10.20 2.43 16.47
N LEU A 124 -9.73 2.52 15.22
CA LEU A 124 -10.07 3.62 14.32
C LEU A 124 -11.46 3.38 13.74
N THR A 125 -12.42 4.25 14.07
CA THR A 125 -13.75 4.22 13.48
C THR A 125 -14.40 5.59 13.49
N THR A 126 -15.04 5.94 12.39
CA THR A 126 -15.90 7.12 12.27
C THR A 126 -17.39 6.79 12.47
N GLY A 127 -17.72 5.53 12.75
CA GLY A 127 -19.10 5.05 12.82
C GLY A 127 -19.70 4.66 11.48
N VAL A 128 -19.02 4.97 10.36
CA VAL A 128 -19.42 4.59 9.00
C VAL A 128 -18.25 3.88 8.33
N THR A 129 -18.53 2.80 7.61
CA THR A 129 -17.53 2.03 6.87
C THR A 129 -17.85 2.07 5.39
N ILE A 130 -16.84 2.37 4.57
CA ILE A 130 -16.94 2.36 3.11
C ILE A 130 -16.83 0.92 2.60
N ASN A 131 -17.83 0.46 1.88
CA ASN A 131 -17.84 -0.89 1.31
C ASN A 131 -17.28 -0.95 -0.12
N ARG A 132 -17.48 0.12 -0.89
CA ARG A 132 -17.05 0.17 -2.29
C ARG A 132 -16.70 1.60 -2.69
N VAL A 133 -15.61 1.75 -3.44
CA VAL A 133 -15.17 3.00 -4.05
C VAL A 133 -14.81 2.73 -5.51
N GLU A 134 -15.21 3.62 -6.39
CA GLU A 134 -14.73 3.71 -7.76
C GLU A 134 -14.14 5.11 -7.95
N ILE A 135 -12.93 5.20 -8.51
CA ILE A 135 -12.27 6.47 -8.75
C ILE A 135 -12.16 6.68 -10.25
N TRP A 136 -12.75 7.75 -10.69
CA TRP A 136 -12.77 8.16 -12.08
C TRP A 136 -11.99 9.46 -12.23
N VAL A 137 -11.11 9.51 -13.20
CA VAL A 137 -10.26 10.68 -13.45
C VAL A 137 -10.36 11.12 -14.90
N THR A 138 -9.98 12.37 -15.14
CA THR A 138 -9.85 12.91 -16.49
C THR A 138 -8.94 12.01 -17.34
N ASN A 139 -9.42 11.57 -18.49
CA ASN A 139 -8.71 10.67 -19.40
C ASN A 139 -7.73 11.45 -20.29
N LYS A 140 -6.52 11.66 -19.82
CA LYS A 140 -5.46 12.34 -20.60
C LYS A 140 -4.68 11.41 -21.52
N THR A 141 -4.74 10.12 -21.28
CA THR A 141 -4.01 9.12 -22.06
C THR A 141 -4.73 8.66 -23.32
N GLY A 142 -5.97 9.11 -23.52
CA GLY A 142 -6.81 8.70 -24.64
C GLY A 142 -7.17 7.21 -24.63
N THR A 143 -7.11 6.56 -23.48
CA THR A 143 -7.52 5.15 -23.35
C THR A 143 -9.02 5.02 -23.67
N THR A 144 -9.41 3.95 -24.34
CA THR A 144 -10.78 3.64 -24.71
C THR A 144 -11.38 2.51 -23.86
N THR A 145 -10.54 1.83 -23.07
CA THR A 145 -10.95 0.76 -22.18
C THR A 145 -11.22 1.29 -20.78
N ASN A 146 -12.27 0.78 -20.13
CA ASN A 146 -12.70 1.23 -18.79
C ASN A 146 -12.96 2.74 -18.70
N THR A 147 -13.58 3.30 -19.76
CA THR A 147 -14.00 4.69 -19.79
C THR A 147 -15.51 4.81 -19.69
N ARG A 148 -15.97 5.88 -19.06
CA ARG A 148 -17.39 6.19 -18.90
C ARG A 148 -17.60 7.70 -18.81
N ASN A 149 -18.75 8.18 -19.25
CA ASN A 149 -19.21 9.52 -18.92
C ASN A 149 -19.66 9.55 -17.46
N ILE A 150 -19.14 10.51 -16.70
CA ILE A 150 -19.41 10.65 -15.27
C ILE A 150 -19.94 12.05 -15.00
N VAL A 151 -20.93 12.10 -14.14
CA VAL A 151 -21.39 13.33 -13.47
C VAL A 151 -21.24 13.07 -11.98
N ALA A 152 -20.41 13.84 -11.32
CA ALA A 152 -20.16 13.77 -9.89
C ALA A 152 -20.77 14.99 -9.20
N LEU A 153 -21.44 14.78 -8.08
CA LEU A 153 -21.99 15.81 -7.23
C LEU A 153 -21.11 15.95 -5.99
N THR A 154 -20.86 17.17 -5.52
CA THR A 154 -19.96 17.43 -4.39
C THR A 154 -20.60 17.10 -3.04
N ASP A 155 -21.93 17.07 -2.98
CA ASP A 155 -22.68 16.97 -1.73
C ASP A 155 -23.55 15.72 -1.71
N LEU A 156 -22.94 14.59 -1.42
CA LEU A 156 -23.53 13.26 -1.60
C LEU A 156 -24.28 12.76 -0.36
N GLY A 157 -25.37 13.42 0.02
CA GLY A 157 -26.22 12.91 1.08
C GLY A 157 -25.67 13.14 2.48
N GLU A 158 -25.11 14.31 2.72
CA GLU A 158 -24.67 14.76 4.04
C GLU A 158 -25.71 15.69 4.66
N ASN A 159 -26.21 15.31 5.81
CA ASN A 159 -27.34 15.98 6.43
C ASN A 159 -27.05 17.46 6.78
N THR A 160 -25.89 17.74 7.35
CA THR A 160 -25.56 19.06 7.92
C THR A 160 -24.43 19.79 7.20
N SER A 161 -23.75 19.14 6.31
CA SER A 161 -22.58 19.68 5.60
C SER A 161 -22.88 19.88 4.12
N VAL A 162 -24.06 20.40 3.82
CA VAL A 162 -24.48 20.71 2.45
C VAL A 162 -23.81 22.00 1.99
N SER A 163 -23.12 21.96 0.87
CA SER A 163 -22.48 23.12 0.27
C SER A 163 -23.49 24.05 -0.39
N ASN A 164 -24.56 23.49 -0.97
CA ASN A 164 -25.59 24.24 -1.64
C ASN A 164 -26.85 24.36 -0.76
N PRO A 165 -27.29 25.60 -0.40
CA PRO A 165 -28.45 25.82 0.46
C PRO A 165 -29.79 25.38 -0.14
N MET A 166 -29.82 24.99 -1.39
CA MET A 166 -30.99 24.41 -2.07
C MET A 166 -31.37 23.05 -1.45
N TRP A 167 -30.42 22.32 -0.87
CA TRP A 167 -30.67 21.02 -0.27
C TRP A 167 -31.13 21.16 1.19
N SER A 168 -32.24 20.61 1.52
CA SER A 168 -32.73 20.59 2.89
C SER A 168 -32.26 19.31 3.62
N ALA A 169 -32.01 19.44 4.91
CA ALA A 169 -31.67 18.32 5.77
C ALA A 169 -32.74 17.23 5.74
N GLY A 170 -32.29 15.98 5.66
CA GLY A 170 -33.12 14.77 5.78
C GLY A 170 -33.09 14.20 7.20
N GLY A 171 -33.52 12.96 7.35
CA GLY A 171 -33.65 12.28 8.63
C GLY A 171 -32.38 11.57 9.14
N SER A 172 -31.34 11.40 8.31
CA SER A 172 -30.16 10.63 8.67
C SER A 172 -29.02 11.54 9.14
N PRO A 173 -28.40 11.27 10.29
CA PRO A 173 -27.21 12.01 10.76
C PRO A 173 -25.92 11.57 10.07
N VAL A 174 -25.95 10.49 9.29
CA VAL A 174 -24.79 9.92 8.58
C VAL A 174 -25.03 10.00 7.07
N PRO A 175 -23.96 9.96 6.24
CA PRO A 175 -24.08 9.96 4.77
C PRO A 175 -24.97 8.83 4.29
N ALA A 176 -26.07 9.17 3.64
CA ALA A 176 -27.05 8.24 3.08
C ALA A 176 -27.94 8.95 2.07
N ASN A 177 -28.60 8.19 1.19
CA ASN A 177 -29.51 8.74 0.17
C ASN A 177 -30.67 9.58 0.75
N GLY A 178 -31.01 9.41 2.01
CA GLY A 178 -32.06 10.17 2.68
C GLY A 178 -31.54 11.22 3.67
N ALA A 179 -30.24 11.50 3.69
CA ALA A 179 -29.65 12.45 4.62
C ALA A 179 -29.97 13.91 4.24
N ASN A 180 -30.15 14.18 2.96
CA ASN A 180 -30.67 15.44 2.43
C ASN A 180 -31.55 15.20 1.21
N THR A 181 -32.07 16.28 0.61
CA THR A 181 -33.00 16.19 -0.54
C THR A 181 -32.32 16.05 -1.91
N GLU A 182 -30.99 16.19 -1.98
CA GLU A 182 -30.24 16.17 -3.25
C GLU A 182 -30.45 14.89 -4.04
N TYR A 183 -30.24 13.74 -3.42
CA TYR A 183 -30.38 12.45 -4.10
C TYR A 183 -31.78 12.27 -4.71
N ALA A 184 -32.82 12.54 -3.93
CA ALA A 184 -34.21 12.40 -4.41
C ALA A 184 -34.51 13.36 -5.55
N THR A 185 -34.02 14.58 -5.49
CA THR A 185 -34.20 15.60 -6.52
C THR A 185 -33.47 15.21 -7.80
N VAL A 186 -32.18 14.86 -7.71
CA VAL A 186 -31.39 14.51 -8.91
C VAL A 186 -31.90 13.24 -9.58
N VAL A 187 -32.23 12.20 -8.81
CA VAL A 187 -32.72 10.94 -9.37
C VAL A 187 -34.16 11.04 -9.89
N GLY A 188 -35.00 11.80 -9.18
CA GLY A 188 -36.42 11.89 -9.51
C GLY A 188 -36.79 13.02 -10.50
N GLN A 189 -36.21 14.20 -10.31
CA GLN A 189 -36.60 15.41 -11.08
C GLN A 189 -35.60 15.78 -12.18
N LEU A 190 -34.32 15.43 -11.98
CA LEU A 190 -33.23 15.80 -12.87
C LEU A 190 -32.64 14.56 -13.59
N ALA A 191 -33.44 13.53 -13.79
CA ALA A 191 -32.99 12.26 -14.37
C ALA A 191 -32.35 12.42 -15.77
N ASP A 192 -32.77 13.43 -16.55
CA ASP A 192 -32.18 13.74 -17.86
C ASP A 192 -30.73 14.22 -17.79
N ALA A 193 -30.24 14.65 -16.59
CA ALA A 193 -28.83 14.95 -16.35
C ALA A 193 -27.90 13.75 -16.56
N ARG A 194 -28.44 12.52 -16.61
CA ARG A 194 -27.68 11.31 -16.97
C ARG A 194 -27.27 11.27 -18.44
N ASN A 195 -27.95 12.01 -19.29
CA ASN A 195 -27.47 12.21 -20.65
C ASN A 195 -26.39 13.27 -20.65
N ILE A 196 -25.16 12.89 -20.99
CA ILE A 196 -23.98 13.75 -20.91
C ILE A 196 -24.14 15.06 -21.73
N ASP A 197 -24.85 15.04 -22.83
CA ASP A 197 -25.10 16.21 -23.65
C ASP A 197 -26.12 17.18 -23.02
N GLN A 198 -26.99 16.67 -22.17
CA GLN A 198 -28.02 17.44 -21.48
C GLN A 198 -27.60 17.86 -20.06
N THR A 199 -26.58 17.25 -19.51
CA THR A 199 -26.15 17.40 -18.10
C THR A 199 -26.09 18.86 -17.66
N SER A 200 -25.30 19.67 -18.36
CA SER A 200 -25.13 21.08 -17.96
C SER A 200 -26.42 21.88 -18.09
N THR A 201 -27.19 21.66 -19.16
CA THR A 201 -28.49 22.35 -19.34
C THR A 201 -29.48 22.04 -18.23
N VAL A 202 -29.54 20.76 -17.82
CA VAL A 202 -30.46 20.30 -16.78
C VAL A 202 -30.01 20.77 -15.39
N LEU A 203 -28.76 20.61 -15.06
CA LEU A 203 -28.24 20.94 -13.71
C LEU A 203 -28.13 22.46 -13.51
N ASP A 204 -27.61 23.20 -14.48
CA ASP A 204 -27.55 24.67 -14.43
C ASP A 204 -28.97 25.27 -14.40
N GLY A 205 -29.91 24.70 -15.17
CA GLY A 205 -31.32 25.08 -15.15
C GLY A 205 -31.99 24.83 -13.79
N ALA A 206 -31.51 23.89 -13.01
CA ALA A 206 -31.93 23.64 -11.64
C ALA A 206 -31.22 24.51 -10.59
N GLY A 207 -30.28 25.38 -11.01
CA GLY A 207 -29.55 26.27 -10.12
C GLY A 207 -28.25 25.70 -9.54
N LEU A 208 -27.77 24.58 -10.04
CA LEU A 208 -26.45 24.05 -9.69
C LEU A 208 -25.38 24.70 -10.56
N VAL A 209 -24.16 24.79 -10.04
CA VAL A 209 -23.03 25.45 -10.72
C VAL A 209 -21.95 24.40 -11.02
N GLY A 210 -21.61 24.23 -12.30
CA GLY A 210 -20.53 23.35 -12.72
C GLY A 210 -19.18 23.79 -12.14
N GLY A 211 -18.36 22.84 -11.71
CA GLY A 211 -17.10 23.08 -11.02
C GLY A 211 -17.22 23.39 -9.51
N SER A 212 -18.44 23.67 -9.02
CA SER A 212 -18.71 23.91 -7.60
C SER A 212 -19.64 22.87 -7.01
N ASP A 213 -20.83 22.69 -7.61
CA ASP A 213 -21.83 21.76 -7.12
C ASP A 213 -21.77 20.41 -7.84
N TYR A 214 -21.32 20.39 -9.07
CA TYR A 214 -21.12 19.18 -9.84
C TYR A 214 -19.93 19.25 -10.79
N GLU A 215 -19.36 18.11 -11.13
CA GLU A 215 -18.34 17.98 -12.15
C GLU A 215 -18.79 17.01 -13.24
N LYS A 216 -18.55 17.38 -14.51
CA LYS A 216 -18.90 16.59 -15.68
C LYS A 216 -17.67 16.13 -16.43
N LEU A 217 -17.41 14.83 -16.45
CA LEU A 217 -16.30 14.21 -17.15
C LEU A 217 -16.78 13.36 -18.31
N GLN A 218 -16.35 13.69 -19.54
CA GLN A 218 -16.57 12.85 -20.71
C GLN A 218 -15.43 11.83 -20.83
N SER A 219 -15.79 10.57 -21.07
CA SER A 219 -14.85 9.47 -21.24
C SER A 219 -13.83 9.36 -20.07
N ALA A 220 -14.29 9.65 -18.86
CA ALA A 220 -13.46 9.51 -17.67
C ALA A 220 -12.86 8.10 -17.57
N ARG A 221 -11.61 7.99 -17.11
CA ARG A 221 -10.91 6.71 -16.93
C ARG A 221 -11.13 6.20 -15.51
N LEU A 222 -11.50 4.94 -15.38
CA LEU A 222 -11.54 4.26 -14.10
C LEU A 222 -10.10 3.92 -13.65
N LEU A 223 -9.73 4.30 -12.43
CA LEU A 223 -8.46 3.88 -11.83
C LEU A 223 -8.50 2.40 -11.44
N ASN A 224 -7.39 1.71 -11.65
CA ASN A 224 -7.20 0.36 -11.14
C ASN A 224 -6.92 0.39 -9.62
N SER A 225 -7.27 -0.67 -8.92
CA SER A 225 -7.02 -0.80 -7.47
C SER A 225 -5.53 -0.68 -7.07
N SER A 226 -4.62 -0.86 -8.03
CA SER A 226 -3.18 -0.65 -7.84
C SER A 226 -2.76 0.82 -7.87
N GLU A 227 -3.59 1.73 -8.37
CA GLU A 227 -3.28 3.15 -8.52
C GLU A 227 -3.68 4.00 -7.30
N TYR A 228 -4.43 3.42 -6.36
CA TYR A 228 -4.87 4.09 -5.14
C TYR A 228 -4.94 3.15 -3.95
N SER A 229 -5.10 3.72 -2.77
CA SER A 229 -5.47 3.00 -1.56
C SER A 229 -6.64 3.70 -0.86
N VAL A 230 -7.49 2.93 -0.19
CA VAL A 230 -8.66 3.45 0.54
C VAL A 230 -8.56 3.05 1.99
N ASN A 231 -8.71 4.01 2.88
CA ASN A 231 -8.97 3.73 4.29
C ASN A 231 -10.48 3.72 4.51
N THR A 232 -11.06 2.53 4.59
CA THR A 232 -12.51 2.35 4.67
C THR A 232 -13.13 2.78 5.99
N ALA A 233 -12.37 2.79 7.06
CA ALA A 233 -12.82 3.18 8.40
C ALA A 233 -12.75 4.69 8.62
N LEU A 234 -11.75 5.35 8.05
CA LEU A 234 -11.55 6.80 8.15
C LEU A 234 -12.10 7.57 6.94
N GLY A 235 -12.54 6.85 5.89
CA GLY A 235 -13.21 7.40 4.73
C GLY A 235 -12.37 8.36 3.90
N TYR A 236 -11.11 8.01 3.61
CA TYR A 236 -10.28 8.75 2.68
C TYR A 236 -9.59 7.85 1.67
N VAL A 237 -9.26 8.43 0.53
CA VAL A 237 -8.51 7.81 -0.54
C VAL A 237 -7.15 8.48 -0.69
N SER A 238 -6.14 7.69 -1.03
CA SER A 238 -4.80 8.16 -1.33
C SER A 238 -4.39 7.65 -2.71
N LEU A 239 -4.14 8.56 -3.62
CA LEU A 239 -3.64 8.23 -4.96
C LEU A 239 -2.14 7.95 -4.91
N ARG A 240 -1.66 7.04 -5.73
CA ARG A 240 -0.20 6.78 -5.85
C ARG A 240 0.51 7.90 -6.59
N THR A 241 -0.18 8.54 -7.52
CA THR A 241 0.32 9.70 -8.28
C THR A 241 -0.59 10.88 -8.02
N SER A 242 -0.04 12.02 -7.68
CA SER A 242 -0.80 13.26 -7.47
C SER A 242 -1.51 13.68 -8.75
N LEU A 243 -2.71 14.20 -8.62
CA LEU A 243 -3.44 14.81 -9.72
C LEU A 243 -2.73 16.09 -10.16
N GLN A 244 -2.67 16.30 -11.46
CA GLN A 244 -2.23 17.57 -12.03
C GLN A 244 -3.34 18.62 -11.93
N THR A 245 -2.99 19.89 -12.01
CA THR A 245 -3.93 21.01 -11.83
C THR A 245 -5.09 21.05 -12.83
N ASP A 246 -4.97 20.35 -13.95
CA ASP A 246 -5.96 20.22 -15.00
C ASP A 246 -6.67 18.83 -15.01
N GLN A 247 -6.54 18.07 -13.94
CA GLN A 247 -7.19 16.79 -13.71
C GLN A 247 -8.20 16.89 -12.56
N VAL A 248 -9.28 16.19 -12.75
CA VAL A 248 -10.32 15.97 -11.75
C VAL A 248 -10.47 14.48 -11.53
#